data_bfff64b90481822561f18f471605c69b
#
_entry.id   bfff64b90481822561f18f471605c69b
#
_cell.length_a   1.000
_cell.length_b   1.000
_cell.length_c   1.000
_cell.angle_alpha   90.00
_cell.angle_beta   90.00
_cell.angle_gamma   90.00
#
_symmetry.space_group_name_H-M   'P 1'
#
loop_
_entity.id
_entity.type
_entity.pdbx_description
1 polymer ?
#
loop_
_entity_poly.entity_id
_entity_poly.type
_entity_poly.pdbx_seq_one_letter_code
_entity_poly.pdbx_strand_id
1 'polypeptide(L)'
;TFNVPVTYCGTNDEIKGQYQLAIWENHADPIICGREQLGYSKIYADITDICEEEDGTYAALSSWNFEFLKLHFKMDEKPDDLSEMQKVLFDEENEGIMHYKYIPHSEAGFNKADVQYVTITPKTFPAPEDAKPLPQPERVWGNASLEWWIPEWKDMPTQYHIVQGLASLPILRVVGASKVHLWHYNDVYHQKAIE
;
A
#
# COMPACT_ATOMS: atom_id res chain seq x y z
N THR A 1 -1.13 -2.56 -1.92
CA THR A 1 -0.42 -1.27 -1.67
C THR A 1 0.85 -1.21 -2.48
N PHE A 2 1.12 -0.05 -3.11
CA PHE A 2 2.37 0.28 -3.77
C PHE A 2 3.01 1.46 -3.05
N ASN A 3 4.18 1.22 -2.48
CA ASN A 3 4.94 2.22 -1.72
C ASN A 3 6.33 2.36 -2.32
N VAL A 4 6.91 3.56 -2.18
CA VAL A 4 8.30 3.83 -2.55
C VAL A 4 9.05 4.43 -1.36
N PRO A 5 10.31 4.04 -1.12
CA PRO A 5 11.13 4.67 -0.09
C PRO A 5 11.44 6.11 -0.48
N VAL A 6 11.28 7.04 0.45
CA VAL A 6 11.51 8.47 0.24
C VAL A 6 12.11 9.12 1.49
N THR A 7 12.74 10.27 1.29
CA THR A 7 13.02 11.23 2.36
C THR A 7 12.15 12.45 2.10
N TYR A 8 11.27 12.78 3.03
CA TYR A 8 10.53 14.03 3.02
C TYR A 8 11.43 15.13 3.57
N CYS A 9 11.55 16.21 2.82
CA CYS A 9 12.29 17.40 3.22
C CYS A 9 11.32 18.57 3.24
N GLY A 10 10.70 18.79 4.36
CA GLY A 10 9.77 19.90 4.59
C GLY A 10 10.46 21.14 5.14
N THR A 11 9.66 22.07 5.63
CA THR A 11 10.17 23.30 6.28
C THR A 11 10.69 23.01 7.70
N ASN A 12 9.99 22.15 8.42
CA ASN A 12 10.25 21.84 9.82
C ASN A 12 10.64 20.37 10.05
N ASP A 13 10.34 19.51 9.09
CA ASP A 13 10.51 18.06 9.20
C ASP A 13 11.45 17.52 8.13
N GLU A 14 12.38 16.64 8.52
CA GLU A 14 13.09 15.74 7.63
C GLU A 14 12.81 14.30 8.09
N ILE A 15 12.08 13.55 7.28
CA ILE A 15 11.54 12.25 7.66
C ILE A 15 11.87 11.22 6.60
N LYS A 16 12.48 10.12 7.00
CA LYS A 16 12.68 8.94 6.14
C LYS A 16 11.51 7.99 6.30
N GLY A 17 11.00 7.48 5.20
CA GLY A 17 9.88 6.57 5.24
C GLY A 17 9.48 6.07 3.86
N GLN A 18 8.24 5.69 3.73
CA GLN A 18 7.66 5.24 2.47
C GLN A 18 6.54 6.18 2.05
N TYR A 19 6.49 6.54 0.79
CA TYR A 19 5.36 7.25 0.22
C TYR A 19 4.42 6.27 -0.46
N GLN A 20 3.14 6.32 -0.11
CA GLN A 20 2.10 5.46 -0.66
C GLN A 20 1.60 6.02 -2.00
N LEU A 21 1.90 5.30 -3.09
CA LEU A 21 1.44 5.66 -4.43
C LEU A 21 -0.04 5.31 -4.63
N ALA A 22 -0.40 4.08 -4.30
CA ALA A 22 -1.77 3.58 -4.42
C ALA A 22 -2.02 2.44 -3.42
N ILE A 23 -3.26 2.32 -2.96
CA ILE A 23 -3.76 1.19 -2.20
C ILE A 23 -5.15 0.82 -2.72
N TRP A 24 -5.35 -0.45 -3.08
CA TRP A 24 -6.67 -0.98 -3.41
C TRP A 24 -7.26 -1.71 -2.20
N GLU A 25 -8.52 -1.47 -1.97
CA GLU A 25 -9.33 -2.09 -0.92
C GLU A 25 -10.72 -2.43 -1.45
N ASN A 26 -11.35 -3.43 -0.86
CA ASN A 26 -12.68 -3.93 -1.23
C ASN A 26 -13.77 -3.54 -0.20
N HIS A 27 -13.46 -2.68 0.77
CA HIS A 27 -14.42 -2.18 1.76
C HIS A 27 -14.56 -0.65 1.67
N ALA A 28 -15.80 -0.17 1.57
CA ALA A 28 -16.09 1.25 1.41
C ALA A 28 -15.71 2.09 2.63
N ASP A 29 -16.05 1.64 3.84
CA ASP A 29 -15.84 2.42 5.06
C ASP A 29 -14.35 2.77 5.30
N PRO A 30 -13.41 1.82 5.24
CA PRO A 30 -11.99 2.16 5.39
C PRO A 30 -11.44 2.96 4.21
N ILE A 31 -12.05 2.88 3.01
CA ILE A 31 -11.67 3.74 1.88
C ILE A 31 -12.05 5.19 2.20
N ILE A 32 -13.30 5.44 2.59
CA ILE A 32 -13.80 6.78 2.90
C ILE A 32 -12.99 7.41 4.04
N CYS A 33 -12.93 6.74 5.19
CA CYS A 33 -12.17 7.22 6.34
C CYS A 33 -10.68 7.44 5.99
N GLY A 34 -10.07 6.50 5.31
CA GLY A 34 -8.67 6.59 4.92
C GLY A 34 -8.37 7.79 4.02
N ARG A 35 -9.24 8.08 3.05
CA ARG A 35 -9.07 9.22 2.15
C ARG A 35 -9.36 10.55 2.83
N GLU A 36 -10.50 10.64 3.51
CA GLU A 36 -10.99 11.90 4.05
C GLU A 36 -10.29 12.31 5.35
N GLN A 37 -10.04 11.36 6.24
CA GLN A 37 -9.39 11.65 7.52
C GLN A 37 -7.87 11.55 7.42
N LEU A 38 -7.33 10.45 6.86
CA LEU A 38 -5.92 10.11 6.96
C LEU A 38 -5.09 10.54 5.75
N GLY A 39 -5.72 10.74 4.60
CA GLY A 39 -5.03 11.17 3.38
C GLY A 39 -4.48 10.02 2.53
N TYR A 40 -4.89 8.77 2.79
CA TYR A 40 -4.45 7.60 2.05
C TYR A 40 -4.96 7.63 0.60
N SER A 41 -4.13 7.19 -0.34
CA SER A 41 -4.47 7.06 -1.76
C SER A 41 -5.29 5.78 -2.03
N LYS A 42 -6.38 5.60 -1.27
CA LYS A 42 -7.25 4.43 -1.34
C LYS A 42 -8.19 4.47 -2.53
N ILE A 43 -8.31 3.34 -3.21
CA ILE A 43 -9.14 3.13 -4.40
C ILE A 43 -9.87 1.81 -4.22
N TYR A 44 -11.11 1.74 -4.69
CA TYR A 44 -11.88 0.50 -4.65
C TYR A 44 -11.42 -0.47 -5.74
N ALA A 45 -11.26 -1.74 -5.36
CA ALA A 45 -11.19 -2.86 -6.28
C ALA A 45 -11.83 -4.09 -5.64
N ASP A 46 -12.34 -5.00 -6.45
CA ASP A 46 -12.67 -6.34 -6.02
C ASP A 46 -11.35 -7.11 -5.86
N ILE A 47 -11.14 -7.69 -4.70
CA ILE A 47 -9.93 -8.44 -4.36
C ILE A 47 -10.39 -9.84 -3.99
N THR A 48 -9.86 -10.85 -4.68
CA THR A 48 -10.19 -12.25 -4.36
C THR A 48 -9.64 -12.63 -2.99
N ASP A 49 -10.25 -13.62 -2.37
CA ASP A 49 -9.56 -14.34 -1.31
C ASP A 49 -8.24 -14.92 -1.84
N ILE A 50 -7.33 -15.28 -0.94
CA ILE A 50 -6.11 -15.95 -1.32
C ILE A 50 -6.47 -17.35 -1.83
N CYS A 51 -6.24 -17.58 -3.12
CA CYS A 51 -6.49 -18.84 -3.80
C CYS A 51 -5.23 -19.70 -3.79
N GLU A 52 -5.39 -21.00 -3.68
CA GLU A 52 -4.27 -21.96 -3.75
C GLU A 52 -4.05 -22.42 -5.18
N GLU A 53 -2.79 -22.57 -5.56
CA GLU A 53 -2.32 -23.18 -6.82
C GLU A 53 -1.30 -24.28 -6.49
N GLU A 54 -0.89 -25.07 -7.49
CA GLU A 54 0.05 -26.18 -7.28
C GLU A 54 1.41 -25.71 -6.72
N ASP A 55 1.86 -24.52 -7.09
CA ASP A 55 3.18 -23.97 -6.73
C ASP A 55 3.10 -22.80 -5.75
N GLY A 56 1.95 -22.52 -5.15
CA GLY A 56 1.80 -21.43 -4.20
C GLY A 56 0.39 -20.90 -4.04
N THR A 57 0.28 -19.59 -3.88
CA THR A 57 -1.01 -18.91 -3.73
C THR A 57 -1.06 -17.65 -4.58
N TYR A 58 -2.25 -17.22 -4.96
CA TYR A 58 -2.43 -15.95 -5.64
C TYR A 58 -3.60 -15.14 -5.08
N ALA A 59 -3.59 -13.83 -5.38
CA ALA A 59 -4.73 -12.94 -5.25
C ALA A 59 -4.84 -12.08 -6.51
N ALA A 60 -6.06 -11.90 -7.00
CA ALA A 60 -6.34 -11.07 -8.17
C ALA A 60 -7.15 -9.84 -7.78
N LEU A 61 -6.90 -8.73 -8.47
CA LEU A 61 -7.57 -7.46 -8.31
C LEU A 61 -8.29 -7.10 -9.60
N SER A 62 -9.58 -6.78 -9.47
CA SER A 62 -10.41 -6.33 -10.59
C SER A 62 -11.20 -5.08 -10.24
N SER A 63 -11.56 -4.30 -11.25
CA SER A 63 -12.49 -3.18 -11.14
C SER A 63 -13.20 -3.00 -12.48
N TRP A 64 -14.47 -2.60 -12.47
CA TRP A 64 -15.28 -2.51 -13.69
C TRP A 64 -15.38 -3.83 -14.47
N ASN A 65 -15.34 -4.98 -13.77
CA ASN A 65 -15.26 -6.33 -14.35
C ASN A 65 -14.00 -6.57 -15.21
N PHE A 66 -12.94 -5.80 -15.01
CA PHE A 66 -11.65 -5.98 -15.67
C PHE A 66 -10.60 -6.37 -14.60
N GLU A 67 -10.03 -7.56 -14.73
CA GLU A 67 -8.90 -7.98 -13.90
C GLU A 67 -7.65 -7.26 -14.40
N PHE A 68 -6.98 -6.52 -13.53
CA PHE A 68 -5.84 -5.69 -13.92
C PHE A 68 -4.53 -6.11 -13.25
N LEU A 69 -4.59 -6.86 -12.14
CA LEU A 69 -3.40 -7.28 -11.41
C LEU A 69 -3.62 -8.65 -10.79
N LYS A 70 -2.65 -9.54 -10.95
CA LYS A 70 -2.55 -10.80 -10.23
C LYS A 70 -1.19 -10.87 -9.51
N LEU A 71 -1.23 -11.20 -8.24
CA LEU A 71 -0.06 -11.39 -7.39
C LEU A 71 0.08 -12.88 -7.09
N HIS A 72 1.21 -13.46 -7.44
CA HIS A 72 1.55 -14.84 -7.10
C HIS A 72 2.57 -14.86 -5.97
N PHE A 73 2.35 -15.72 -4.99
CA PHE A 73 3.29 -15.98 -3.91
C PHE A 73 3.70 -17.45 -3.93
N LYS A 74 5.01 -17.70 -4.06
CA LYS A 74 5.62 -19.02 -4.16
C LYS A 74 6.35 -19.35 -2.87
N MET A 75 5.76 -20.18 -2.03
CA MET A 75 6.30 -20.56 -0.73
C MET A 75 7.47 -21.53 -0.83
N ASP A 76 7.47 -22.37 -1.87
CA ASP A 76 8.51 -23.39 -2.08
C ASP A 76 9.78 -22.83 -2.70
N GLU A 77 9.72 -21.59 -3.17
CA GLU A 77 10.87 -20.86 -3.69
C GLU A 77 11.47 -19.98 -2.60
N LYS A 78 12.79 -20.06 -2.42
CA LYS A 78 13.48 -19.14 -1.52
C LYS A 78 13.48 -17.72 -2.11
N PRO A 79 13.46 -16.68 -1.26
CA PRO A 79 13.70 -15.32 -1.74
C PRO A 79 15.01 -15.23 -2.51
N ASP A 80 15.02 -14.51 -3.64
CA ASP A 80 16.22 -14.28 -4.43
C ASP A 80 17.28 -13.53 -3.62
N ASP A 81 16.86 -12.61 -2.77
CA ASP A 81 17.72 -11.87 -1.86
C ASP A 81 17.02 -11.61 -0.51
N LEU A 82 17.05 -12.62 0.36
CA LEU A 82 16.44 -12.51 1.70
C LEU A 82 17.06 -11.36 2.52
N SER A 83 18.37 -11.12 2.39
CA SER A 83 19.03 -10.06 3.14
C SER A 83 18.54 -8.67 2.72
N GLU A 84 18.42 -8.43 1.44
CA GLU A 84 17.88 -7.17 0.92
C GLU A 84 16.41 -7.01 1.28
N MET A 85 15.63 -8.08 1.15
CA MET A 85 14.23 -8.08 1.55
C MET A 85 14.04 -7.73 3.04
N GLN A 86 14.86 -8.30 3.91
CA GLN A 86 14.83 -8.01 5.35
C GLN A 86 15.21 -6.56 5.65
N LYS A 87 16.19 -5.99 4.95
CA LYS A 87 16.54 -4.57 5.09
C LYS A 87 15.33 -3.67 4.75
N VAL A 88 14.64 -3.95 3.65
CA VAL A 88 13.47 -3.15 3.24
C VAL A 88 12.33 -3.28 4.26
N LEU A 89 12.03 -4.49 4.73
CA LEU A 89 10.91 -4.74 5.66
C LEU A 89 11.19 -4.25 7.08
N PHE A 90 12.43 -4.36 7.54
CA PHE A 90 12.82 -4.04 8.91
C PHE A 90 13.71 -2.81 9.01
N ASP A 91 13.69 -1.97 7.97
CA ASP A 91 14.43 -0.70 7.94
C ASP A 91 14.13 0.13 9.20
N GLU A 92 15.16 0.28 10.06
CA GLU A 92 15.04 1.02 11.32
C GLU A 92 14.92 2.53 11.09
N GLU A 93 15.40 3.03 9.95
CA GLU A 93 15.29 4.44 9.59
C GLU A 93 13.90 4.80 9.05
N ASN A 94 13.09 3.81 8.71
CA ASN A 94 11.72 4.03 8.27
C ASN A 94 10.83 4.44 9.44
N GLU A 95 10.46 5.71 9.46
CA GLU A 95 9.61 6.31 10.50
C GLU A 95 8.11 6.09 10.27
N GLY A 96 7.70 5.75 9.05
CA GLY A 96 6.30 5.50 8.73
C GLY A 96 5.96 5.57 7.26
N ILE A 97 4.65 5.61 6.99
CA ILE A 97 4.10 5.73 5.64
C ILE A 97 3.51 7.12 5.45
N MET A 98 4.02 7.82 4.45
CA MET A 98 3.57 9.17 4.12
C MET A 98 2.48 9.14 3.05
N HIS A 99 1.56 10.07 3.16
CA HIS A 99 0.43 10.22 2.26
C HIS A 99 0.27 11.69 1.88
N TYR A 100 -0.18 11.94 0.67
CA TYR A 100 -0.58 13.27 0.26
C TYR A 100 -2.10 13.42 0.38
N LYS A 101 -2.53 14.02 1.50
CA LYS A 101 -3.94 14.31 1.69
C LYS A 101 -4.36 15.42 0.73
N TYR A 102 -5.28 15.08 -0.15
CA TYR A 102 -5.79 15.98 -1.16
C TYR A 102 -7.32 15.87 -1.26
N ILE A 103 -8.03 16.93 -0.90
CA ILE A 103 -9.47 17.04 -1.07
C ILE A 103 -9.71 18.12 -2.14
N PRO A 104 -10.16 17.73 -3.33
CA PRO A 104 -10.38 18.69 -4.42
C PRO A 104 -11.52 19.64 -4.09
N HIS A 105 -11.43 20.85 -4.61
CA HIS A 105 -12.53 21.81 -4.57
C HIS A 105 -13.76 21.26 -5.31
N SER A 106 -14.96 21.53 -4.78
CA SER A 106 -16.22 21.00 -5.33
C SER A 106 -16.63 21.62 -6.67
N GLU A 107 -16.14 22.82 -7.02
CA GLU A 107 -16.44 23.46 -8.30
C GLU A 107 -15.58 22.87 -9.43
N ALA A 108 -16.23 22.36 -10.47
CA ALA A 108 -15.54 21.82 -11.63
C ALA A 108 -14.69 22.89 -12.34
N GLY A 109 -13.50 22.50 -12.79
CA GLY A 109 -12.59 23.40 -13.51
C GLY A 109 -11.65 24.23 -12.61
N PHE A 110 -11.83 24.18 -11.30
CA PHE A 110 -10.85 24.75 -10.36
C PHE A 110 -9.73 23.75 -10.11
N ASN A 111 -8.53 24.11 -10.52
CA ASN A 111 -7.33 23.32 -10.25
C ASN A 111 -6.75 23.66 -8.86
N LYS A 112 -7.57 23.51 -7.83
CA LYS A 112 -7.17 23.72 -6.44
C LYS A 112 -7.84 22.72 -5.51
N ALA A 113 -7.31 22.59 -4.33
CA ALA A 113 -7.83 21.76 -3.26
C ALA A 113 -8.45 22.62 -2.15
N ASP A 114 -9.49 22.11 -1.50
CA ASP A 114 -9.96 22.61 -0.22
C ASP A 114 -9.00 22.25 0.90
N VAL A 115 -8.36 21.08 0.78
CA VAL A 115 -7.35 20.56 1.72
C VAL A 115 -6.22 19.93 0.92
N GLN A 116 -4.96 20.31 1.23
CA GLN A 116 -3.78 19.64 0.71
C GLN A 116 -2.59 19.78 1.66
N TYR A 117 -2.05 18.65 2.12
CA TYR A 117 -0.82 18.58 2.92
C TYR A 117 -0.35 17.12 3.01
N VAL A 118 0.90 16.93 3.44
CA VAL A 118 1.44 15.58 3.68
C VAL A 118 1.09 15.12 5.08
N THR A 119 0.69 13.86 5.20
CA THR A 119 0.50 13.18 6.48
C THR A 119 1.46 12.01 6.59
N ILE A 120 1.75 11.60 7.82
CA ILE A 120 2.48 10.37 8.10
C ILE A 120 1.68 9.49 9.06
N THR A 121 1.58 8.19 8.71
CA THR A 121 1.21 7.13 9.63
C THR A 121 2.50 6.59 10.22
N PRO A 122 2.77 6.80 11.52
CA PRO A 122 4.02 6.36 12.14
C PRO A 122 4.12 4.84 12.12
N LYS A 123 5.33 4.32 11.96
CA LYS A 123 5.62 2.88 12.00
C LYS A 123 5.33 2.27 13.36
N THR A 124 5.53 3.06 14.42
CA THR A 124 5.31 2.66 15.80
C THR A 124 4.44 3.68 16.52
N PHE A 125 3.53 3.21 17.32
CA PHE A 125 2.67 4.03 18.18
C PHE A 125 2.44 3.32 19.52
N PRO A 126 2.14 4.06 20.60
CA PRO A 126 1.87 3.46 21.89
C PRO A 126 0.71 2.48 21.85
N ALA A 127 0.89 1.31 22.40
CA ALA A 127 -0.24 0.41 22.59
C ALA A 127 -1.25 1.03 23.59
N PRO A 128 -2.56 0.76 23.44
CA PRO A 128 -3.54 1.16 24.45
C PRO A 128 -3.14 0.66 25.85
N GLU A 129 -3.46 1.44 26.90
CA GLU A 129 -3.03 1.14 28.29
C GLU A 129 -3.49 -0.25 28.77
N ASP A 130 -4.64 -0.71 28.29
CA ASP A 130 -5.25 -2.00 28.60
C ASP A 130 -4.97 -3.09 27.54
N ALA A 131 -4.10 -2.80 26.58
CA ALA A 131 -3.80 -3.71 25.50
C ALA A 131 -3.17 -5.00 26.02
N LYS A 132 -3.74 -6.13 25.60
CA LYS A 132 -3.12 -7.44 25.86
C LYS A 132 -1.96 -7.66 24.88
N PRO A 133 -0.88 -8.37 25.32
CA PRO A 133 0.17 -8.75 24.40
C PRO A 133 -0.41 -9.48 23.18
N LEU A 134 -0.03 -9.04 21.99
CA LEU A 134 -0.43 -9.72 20.75
C LEU A 134 0.45 -10.95 20.52
N PRO A 135 -0.11 -12.00 19.89
CA PRO A 135 0.68 -13.15 19.47
C PRO A 135 1.82 -12.72 18.54
N GLN A 136 2.91 -13.49 18.57
CA GLN A 136 4.00 -13.25 17.64
C GLN A 136 3.56 -13.50 16.21
N PRO A 137 4.00 -12.67 15.24
CA PRO A 137 3.66 -12.87 13.84
C PRO A 137 4.25 -14.18 13.31
N GLU A 138 3.43 -14.94 12.62
CA GLU A 138 3.87 -16.11 11.85
C GLU A 138 4.20 -15.66 10.43
N ARG A 139 5.46 -15.83 10.01
CA ARG A 139 5.93 -15.38 8.71
C ARG A 139 6.55 -16.53 7.92
N VAL A 140 6.09 -16.67 6.69
CA VAL A 140 6.68 -17.57 5.68
C VAL A 140 7.33 -16.71 4.61
N TRP A 141 8.58 -17.03 4.31
CA TRP A 141 9.36 -16.39 3.26
C TRP A 141 9.24 -17.17 1.97
N GLY A 142 9.22 -16.48 0.86
CA GLY A 142 9.12 -17.08 -0.46
C GLY A 142 9.53 -16.11 -1.55
N ASN A 143 9.21 -16.44 -2.77
CA ASN A 143 9.33 -15.55 -3.90
C ASN A 143 7.95 -15.12 -4.38
N ALA A 144 7.89 -14.15 -5.28
CA ALA A 144 6.64 -13.70 -5.88
C ALA A 144 6.85 -13.21 -7.30
N SER A 145 5.76 -13.23 -8.03
CA SER A 145 5.63 -12.51 -9.31
C SER A 145 4.33 -11.73 -9.32
N LEU A 146 4.27 -10.73 -10.18
CA LEU A 146 3.05 -10.00 -10.43
C LEU A 146 2.82 -9.86 -11.94
N GLU A 147 1.57 -9.95 -12.33
CA GLU A 147 1.12 -9.85 -13.70
C GLU A 147 0.15 -8.68 -13.83
N TRP A 148 0.39 -7.84 -14.85
CA TRP A 148 -0.45 -6.72 -15.18
C TRP A 148 -1.24 -6.96 -16.46
N TRP A 149 -2.55 -6.74 -16.42
CA TRP A 149 -3.38 -6.51 -17.60
C TRP A 149 -3.65 -5.03 -17.73
N ILE A 150 -3.18 -4.44 -18.82
CA ILE A 150 -3.16 -2.99 -18.99
C ILE A 150 -4.52 -2.52 -19.52
N PRO A 151 -5.34 -1.83 -18.72
CA PRO A 151 -6.64 -1.34 -19.15
C PRO A 151 -6.53 -0.10 -20.03
N GLU A 152 -7.52 0.07 -20.90
CA GLU A 152 -7.83 1.32 -21.56
C GLU A 152 -9.00 2.04 -20.83
N TRP A 153 -9.28 3.27 -21.25
CA TRP A 153 -10.42 4.02 -20.68
C TRP A 153 -11.75 3.23 -20.73
N LYS A 154 -12.00 2.52 -21.83
CA LYS A 154 -13.23 1.71 -21.99
C LYS A 154 -13.34 0.54 -20.98
N ASP A 155 -12.22 0.06 -20.47
CA ASP A 155 -12.15 -1.08 -19.56
C ASP A 155 -12.28 -0.62 -18.10
N MET A 156 -11.59 0.47 -17.73
CA MET A 156 -11.56 1.01 -16.37
C MET A 156 -11.56 2.55 -16.39
N PRO A 157 -12.67 3.23 -16.68
CA PRO A 157 -12.68 4.67 -16.95
C PRO A 157 -12.14 5.56 -15.83
N THR A 158 -12.21 5.13 -14.57
CA THR A 158 -11.75 5.91 -13.42
C THR A 158 -10.34 5.58 -12.93
N GLN A 159 -9.76 4.43 -13.33
CA GLN A 159 -8.52 3.92 -12.77
C GLN A 159 -7.47 3.51 -13.82
N TYR A 160 -7.82 3.43 -15.11
CA TYR A 160 -6.90 2.95 -16.16
C TYR A 160 -5.54 3.65 -16.13
N HIS A 161 -5.52 4.95 -15.94
CA HIS A 161 -4.28 5.75 -15.93
C HIS A 161 -3.39 5.43 -14.72
N ILE A 162 -3.97 5.03 -13.59
CA ILE A 162 -3.23 4.62 -12.39
C ILE A 162 -2.54 3.28 -12.66
N VAL A 163 -3.29 2.32 -13.18
CA VAL A 163 -2.75 1.00 -13.55
C VAL A 163 -1.68 1.12 -14.62
N GLN A 164 -1.94 1.89 -15.69
CA GLN A 164 -0.95 2.16 -16.75
C GLN A 164 0.32 2.79 -16.17
N GLY A 165 0.19 3.77 -15.28
CA GLY A 165 1.32 4.43 -14.64
C GLY A 165 2.17 3.45 -13.82
N LEU A 166 1.56 2.65 -12.96
CA LEU A 166 2.28 1.66 -12.15
C LEU A 166 2.90 0.55 -13.01
N ALA A 167 2.16 0.02 -13.98
CA ALA A 167 2.65 -1.05 -14.85
C ALA A 167 3.77 -0.58 -15.81
N SER A 168 3.89 0.71 -16.07
CA SER A 168 4.98 1.26 -16.89
C SER A 168 6.33 1.32 -16.13
N LEU A 169 6.32 1.18 -14.81
CA LEU A 169 7.56 1.15 -14.03
C LEU A 169 8.30 -0.17 -14.27
N PRO A 170 9.58 -0.13 -14.65
CA PRO A 170 10.33 -1.34 -14.91
C PRO A 170 10.58 -2.11 -13.61
N ILE A 171 10.19 -3.38 -13.58
CA ILE A 171 10.58 -4.29 -12.51
C ILE A 171 11.98 -4.80 -12.83
N LEU A 172 12.98 -4.28 -12.13
CA LEU A 172 14.37 -4.68 -12.35
C LEU A 172 14.65 -6.08 -11.79
N ARG A 173 14.10 -6.36 -10.62
CA ARG A 173 14.11 -7.68 -9.98
C ARG A 173 13.08 -7.75 -8.88
N VAL A 174 12.66 -8.95 -8.53
CA VAL A 174 11.94 -9.26 -7.29
C VAL A 174 12.95 -9.84 -6.31
N VAL A 175 13.10 -9.23 -5.14
CA VAL A 175 14.07 -9.69 -4.12
C VAL A 175 13.52 -10.81 -3.25
N GLY A 176 12.21 -10.94 -3.22
CA GLY A 176 11.48 -11.95 -2.47
C GLY A 176 10.10 -11.48 -2.04
N ALA A 177 9.41 -12.34 -1.33
CA ALA A 177 8.10 -12.08 -0.76
C ALA A 177 7.94 -12.71 0.63
N SER A 178 6.95 -12.27 1.38
CA SER A 178 6.56 -12.96 2.60
C SER A 178 5.05 -12.98 2.76
N LYS A 179 4.54 -14.10 3.22
CA LYS A 179 3.18 -14.24 3.74
C LYS A 179 3.26 -14.16 5.26
N VAL A 180 2.49 -13.29 5.86
CA VAL A 180 2.50 -13.11 7.31
C VAL A 180 1.08 -13.23 7.87
N HIS A 181 0.94 -14.02 8.93
CA HIS A 181 -0.23 -14.04 9.78
C HIS A 181 0.11 -13.27 11.05
N LEU A 182 -0.58 -12.17 11.28
CA LEU A 182 -0.33 -11.31 12.42
C LEU A 182 -1.65 -10.72 12.94
N TRP A 183 -1.61 -10.32 14.20
CA TRP A 183 -2.60 -9.45 14.82
C TRP A 183 -1.97 -8.08 15.05
N HIS A 184 -2.72 -7.02 14.85
CA HIS A 184 -2.25 -5.67 15.10
C HIS A 184 -3.40 -4.78 15.56
N TYR A 185 -3.06 -3.69 16.22
CA TYR A 185 -4.00 -2.62 16.49
C TYR A 185 -4.00 -1.63 15.34
N ASN A 186 -5.19 -1.25 14.89
CA ASN A 186 -5.31 -0.11 13.98
C ASN A 186 -5.20 1.17 14.78
N ASP A 187 -4.33 2.05 14.35
CA ASP A 187 -4.18 3.37 14.93
C ASP A 187 -4.60 4.44 13.93
N VAL A 188 -5.58 5.26 14.33
CA VAL A 188 -6.05 6.42 13.58
C VAL A 188 -5.77 7.74 14.33
N TYR A 189 -5.19 7.66 15.52
CA TYR A 189 -4.99 8.82 16.42
C TYR A 189 -3.60 9.42 16.33
N HIS A 190 -2.59 8.61 15.95
CA HIS A 190 -1.21 9.07 15.88
C HIS A 190 -0.79 9.53 14.48
N GLN A 191 -1.72 9.47 13.52
CA GLN A 191 -1.54 10.12 12.23
C GLN A 191 -1.37 11.63 12.43
N LYS A 192 -0.38 12.23 11.78
CA LYS A 192 -0.12 13.67 11.89
C LYS A 192 0.22 14.28 10.54
N ALA A 193 -0.06 15.58 10.41
CA ALA A 193 0.50 16.39 9.32
C ALA A 193 2.00 16.62 9.56
N ILE A 194 2.75 16.75 8.47
CA ILE A 194 4.18 17.08 8.48
C ILE A 194 4.42 18.30 7.59
N GLU A 195 5.38 19.16 7.96
CA GLU A 195 5.66 20.45 7.33
C GLU A 195 7.14 20.64 6.95
#